data_d4b446b870997ba7ff5ffadd4d09f1ee
#
_entry.id   d4b446b870997ba7ff5ffadd4d09f1ee
#
_cell.length_a   1.000
_cell.length_b   1.000
_cell.length_c   1.000
_cell.angle_alpha   90.00
_cell.angle_beta   90.00
_cell.angle_gamma   90.00
#
_symmetry.space_group_name_H-M   'P 1'
#
loop_
_entity.id
_entity.type
_entity.pdbx_description
1 polymer ?
#
loop_
_entity_poly.entity_id
_entity_poly.type
_entity_poly.pdbx_seq_one_letter_code
_entity_poly.pdbx_strand_id
1 'polypeptide(L)'
;MAKTAAAPTKTRPADHPTPMMAEREPDYAEQLEAIEPIARLNLPEEDGIPLESERHYTVPWILRLSIQAHWEGRTDYYIGCNMFLYYAYEQAEEVIQEVRRRRRRARFKGPDLFLVRGVEDADRPRPYWAVWREEGRYPDLIVEFLSPSTAQNDKTHKKELYATVFRTPEYFWYDPFTQEFAGFRLAMFPDWHYEPIAPNEQGWLWSEVLGAYIGTWQGKLYGREQTWLRLYDAEGNLVLLGEEREAIARAQAEQARQRAEAAERRVAELEAELKRLRGG
;
A
#
# COMPACT_ATOMS: atom_id res chain seq x y z
N MET A 1 -43.28 70.11 53.34
CA MET A 1 -43.16 69.29 52.16
C MET A 1 -41.78 68.61 52.23
N ALA A 2 -41.80 67.35 52.65
CA ALA A 2 -40.55 66.58 52.85
C ALA A 2 -40.22 65.79 51.61
N LYS A 3 -38.99 65.96 51.08
CA LYS A 3 -38.46 65.17 50.02
C LYS A 3 -37.82 63.89 50.60
N THR A 4 -38.40 62.74 50.27
CA THR A 4 -37.91 61.46 50.63
C THR A 4 -36.74 61.09 49.70
N ALA A 5 -35.53 60.85 50.27
CA ALA A 5 -34.38 60.39 49.54
C ALA A 5 -34.42 58.87 49.37
N ALA A 6 -34.23 58.39 48.14
CA ALA A 6 -34.14 56.97 47.83
C ALA A 6 -32.76 56.41 48.18
N ALA A 7 -32.72 55.22 48.79
CA ALA A 7 -31.50 54.49 49.15
C ALA A 7 -30.82 53.88 47.91
N PRO A 8 -29.45 53.74 47.89
CA PRO A 8 -28.74 53.18 46.78
C PRO A 8 -28.88 51.64 46.74
N THR A 9 -29.17 51.11 45.56
CA THR A 9 -29.25 49.69 45.24
C THR A 9 -27.83 49.12 45.28
N LYS A 10 -27.58 48.07 46.06
CA LYS A 10 -26.34 47.28 46.08
C LYS A 10 -26.25 46.49 44.76
N THR A 11 -25.29 46.80 43.95
CA THR A 11 -24.85 46.00 42.80
C THR A 11 -24.17 44.72 43.27
N ARG A 12 -24.67 43.59 42.80
CA ARG A 12 -24.12 42.26 43.02
C ARG A 12 -22.77 42.16 42.27
N PRO A 13 -21.72 41.56 42.86
CA PRO A 13 -20.47 41.37 42.12
C PRO A 13 -20.69 40.43 40.96
N ALA A 14 -20.08 40.75 39.81
CA ALA A 14 -20.10 39.91 38.64
C ALA A 14 -19.38 38.57 38.94
N ASP A 15 -20.05 37.46 38.64
CA ASP A 15 -19.47 36.14 38.63
C ASP A 15 -18.32 36.13 37.63
N HIS A 16 -17.09 36.07 38.10
CA HIS A 16 -15.95 35.76 37.26
C HIS A 16 -16.07 34.28 36.80
N PRO A 17 -15.95 33.96 35.52
CA PRO A 17 -15.91 32.59 35.08
C PRO A 17 -14.71 31.89 35.73
N THR A 18 -14.97 30.79 36.40
CA THR A 18 -13.92 29.87 36.87
C THR A 18 -12.99 29.55 35.72
N PRO A 19 -11.65 29.67 35.86
CA PRO A 19 -10.76 29.28 34.78
C PRO A 19 -11.01 27.79 34.49
N MET A 20 -11.36 27.48 33.23
CA MET A 20 -11.31 26.11 32.74
C MET A 20 -9.90 25.57 33.07
N MET A 21 -9.85 24.52 33.88
CA MET A 21 -8.59 23.79 34.11
C MET A 21 -8.10 23.39 32.74
N ALA A 22 -6.97 23.99 32.31
CA ALA A 22 -6.25 23.52 31.16
C ALA A 22 -5.94 22.04 31.42
N GLU A 23 -6.44 21.16 30.55
CA GLU A 23 -6.07 19.76 30.56
C GLU A 23 -4.55 19.73 30.48
N ARG A 24 -3.92 19.25 31.56
CA ARG A 24 -2.47 19.15 31.67
C ARG A 24 -2.05 18.12 30.64
N GLU A 25 -1.19 18.48 29.69
CA GLU A 25 -0.56 17.49 28.82
C GLU A 25 0.09 16.41 29.70
N PRO A 26 -0.17 15.11 29.44
CA PRO A 26 0.40 14.05 30.25
C PRO A 26 1.93 14.13 30.21
N ASP A 27 2.55 13.96 31.36
CA ASP A 27 4.00 13.94 31.49
C ASP A 27 4.57 12.80 30.63
N TYR A 28 5.76 13.01 30.05
CA TYR A 28 6.44 12.03 29.23
C TYR A 28 6.57 10.66 29.90
N ALA A 29 6.75 10.64 31.23
CA ALA A 29 6.76 9.42 32.03
C ALA A 29 5.40 8.71 32.03
N GLU A 30 4.28 9.45 32.15
CA GLU A 30 2.91 8.89 32.07
C GLU A 30 2.61 8.34 30.66
N GLN A 31 3.13 9.00 29.61
CA GLN A 31 3.01 8.51 28.25
C GLN A 31 3.81 7.21 28.04
N LEU A 32 5.01 7.09 28.60
CA LEU A 32 5.82 5.87 28.55
C LEU A 32 5.16 4.72 29.31
N GLU A 33 4.59 4.97 30.50
CA GLU A 33 3.85 3.96 31.27
C GLU A 33 2.59 3.47 30.52
N ALA A 34 1.92 4.33 29.78
CA ALA A 34 0.78 3.96 28.95
C ALA A 34 1.17 3.11 27.72
N ILE A 35 2.38 3.29 27.20
CA ILE A 35 2.91 2.53 26.05
C ILE A 35 3.43 1.13 26.44
N GLU A 36 3.95 0.98 27.66
CA GLU A 36 4.55 -0.29 28.12
C GLU A 36 3.60 -1.51 28.04
N PRO A 37 2.31 -1.42 28.41
CA PRO A 37 1.38 -2.51 28.24
C PRO A 37 1.16 -2.90 26.76
N ILE A 38 1.13 -1.91 25.88
CA ILE A 38 0.94 -2.11 24.43
C ILE A 38 2.15 -2.82 23.81
N ALA A 39 3.36 -2.45 24.24
CA ALA A 39 4.60 -3.06 23.74
C ALA A 39 4.70 -4.55 24.10
N ARG A 40 4.05 -4.99 25.19
CA ARG A 40 4.06 -6.38 25.67
C ARG A 40 2.93 -7.25 25.14
N LEU A 41 2.00 -6.70 24.34
CA LEU A 41 0.91 -7.49 23.78
C LEU A 41 1.47 -8.62 22.89
N ASN A 42 1.00 -9.84 23.13
CA ASN A 42 1.22 -10.97 22.24
C ASN A 42 0.19 -10.88 21.08
N LEU A 43 0.58 -10.18 20.03
CA LEU A 43 -0.27 -9.88 18.89
C LEU A 43 -0.38 -11.11 17.98
N PRO A 44 -1.60 -11.52 17.57
CA PRO A 44 -1.78 -12.54 16.55
C PRO A 44 -1.14 -12.14 15.22
N GLU A 45 -0.61 -13.15 14.50
CA GLU A 45 -0.06 -13.01 13.15
C GLU A 45 -1.08 -13.41 12.09
N GLU A 46 -2.02 -14.29 12.47
CA GLU A 46 -3.07 -14.82 11.61
C GLU A 46 -4.35 -15.08 12.40
N ASP A 47 -5.46 -15.22 11.71
CA ASP A 47 -6.76 -15.56 12.30
C ASP A 47 -7.22 -17.01 12.02
N GLY A 48 -6.41 -17.79 11.32
CA GLY A 48 -6.71 -19.15 10.90
C GLY A 48 -7.81 -19.24 9.83
N ILE A 49 -8.13 -18.13 9.15
CA ILE A 49 -9.13 -18.07 8.08
C ILE A 49 -8.40 -18.11 6.74
N PRO A 50 -8.67 -19.10 5.87
CA PRO A 50 -8.10 -19.10 4.53
C PRO A 50 -8.54 -17.89 3.72
N LEU A 51 -7.68 -17.41 2.82
CA LEU A 51 -8.03 -16.38 1.86
C LEU A 51 -9.20 -16.83 0.98
N GLU A 52 -10.08 -15.90 0.61
CA GLU A 52 -11.33 -16.22 -0.11
C GLU A 52 -11.10 -16.89 -1.48
N SER A 53 -10.01 -16.55 -2.15
CA SER A 53 -9.65 -17.16 -3.42
C SER A 53 -8.16 -17.01 -3.72
N GLU A 54 -7.68 -17.82 -4.67
CA GLU A 54 -6.31 -17.72 -5.17
C GLU A 54 -5.97 -16.33 -5.76
N ARG A 55 -6.95 -15.61 -6.29
CA ARG A 55 -6.78 -14.25 -6.83
C ARG A 55 -6.39 -13.25 -5.74
N HIS A 56 -6.94 -13.40 -4.51
CA HIS A 56 -6.59 -12.57 -3.36
C HIS A 56 -5.15 -12.79 -2.85
N TYR A 57 -4.49 -13.85 -3.33
CA TYR A 57 -3.07 -14.07 -3.07
C TYR A 57 -2.20 -13.62 -4.25
N THR A 58 -2.57 -14.00 -5.47
CA THR A 58 -1.71 -13.81 -6.64
C THR A 58 -1.65 -12.37 -7.14
N VAL A 59 -2.77 -11.64 -7.12
CA VAL A 59 -2.80 -10.26 -7.67
C VAL A 59 -2.02 -9.29 -6.78
N PRO A 60 -2.19 -9.26 -5.44
CA PRO A 60 -1.32 -8.46 -4.56
C PRO A 60 0.16 -8.81 -4.73
N TRP A 61 0.48 -10.09 -4.87
CA TRP A 61 1.85 -10.55 -5.04
C TRP A 61 2.50 -10.02 -6.33
N ILE A 62 1.78 -10.05 -7.45
CA ILE A 62 2.28 -9.50 -8.73
C ILE A 62 2.48 -7.99 -8.63
N LEU A 63 1.57 -7.26 -7.98
CA LEU A 63 1.76 -5.82 -7.76
C LEU A 63 2.98 -5.55 -6.88
N ARG A 64 3.18 -6.31 -5.81
CA ARG A 64 4.39 -6.26 -4.98
C ARG A 64 5.66 -6.44 -5.80
N LEU A 65 5.72 -7.49 -6.64
CA LEU A 65 6.86 -7.74 -7.52
C LEU A 65 7.08 -6.60 -8.52
N SER A 66 6.00 -5.99 -9.03
CA SER A 66 6.10 -4.83 -9.93
C SER A 66 6.71 -3.62 -9.21
N ILE A 67 6.31 -3.35 -7.96
CA ILE A 67 6.89 -2.27 -7.15
C ILE A 67 8.38 -2.55 -6.88
N GLN A 68 8.73 -3.77 -6.51
CA GLN A 68 10.12 -4.16 -6.27
C GLN A 68 10.98 -4.04 -7.54
N ALA A 69 10.44 -4.41 -8.70
CA ALA A 69 11.14 -4.25 -9.98
C ALA A 69 11.30 -2.78 -10.38
N HIS A 70 10.29 -1.93 -10.11
CA HIS A 70 10.35 -0.49 -10.36
C HIS A 70 11.37 0.21 -9.45
N TRP A 71 11.46 -0.20 -8.19
CA TRP A 71 12.39 0.33 -7.20
C TRP A 71 13.65 -0.54 -7.03
N GLU A 72 14.10 -1.18 -8.10
CA GLU A 72 15.32 -2.01 -8.07
C GLU A 72 16.51 -1.21 -7.50
N GLY A 73 17.19 -1.81 -6.50
CA GLY A 73 18.30 -1.16 -5.78
C GLY A 73 17.90 -0.24 -4.64
N ARG A 74 16.62 0.05 -4.45
CA ARG A 74 16.12 0.80 -3.29
C ARG A 74 15.87 -0.15 -2.11
N THR A 75 16.32 0.25 -0.91
CA THR A 75 16.26 -0.61 0.30
C THR A 75 15.51 0.03 1.48
N ASP A 76 15.03 1.27 1.33
CA ASP A 76 14.41 2.07 2.39
C ASP A 76 12.88 1.98 2.41
N TYR A 77 12.29 0.84 2.07
CA TYR A 77 10.85 0.66 2.05
C TYR A 77 10.44 -0.76 2.45
N TYR A 78 9.24 -0.90 2.97
CA TYR A 78 8.62 -2.18 3.31
C TYR A 78 7.28 -2.35 2.58
N ILE A 79 7.00 -3.56 2.09
CA ILE A 79 5.70 -3.92 1.50
C ILE A 79 5.12 -5.10 2.25
N GLY A 80 3.99 -4.87 2.94
CA GLY A 80 3.19 -5.92 3.54
C GLY A 80 2.08 -6.38 2.59
N CYS A 81 1.85 -7.71 2.53
CA CYS A 81 0.73 -8.29 1.79
C CYS A 81 -0.03 -9.24 2.69
N ASN A 82 -1.36 -9.11 2.76
CA ASN A 82 -2.25 -9.93 3.60
C ASN A 82 -1.73 -10.06 5.04
N MET A 83 -1.26 -8.96 5.58
CA MET A 83 -0.60 -8.89 6.88
C MET A 83 -1.45 -8.08 7.85
N PHE A 84 -1.48 -8.49 9.11
CA PHE A 84 -2.13 -7.70 10.15
C PHE A 84 -1.40 -6.38 10.38
N LEU A 85 -2.19 -5.30 10.53
CA LEU A 85 -1.71 -3.98 10.88
C LEU A 85 -2.38 -3.53 12.18
N TYR A 86 -1.59 -3.29 13.19
CA TYR A 86 -2.02 -2.82 14.50
C TYR A 86 -1.69 -1.35 14.65
N TYR A 87 -2.71 -0.53 14.93
CA TYR A 87 -2.56 0.93 14.99
C TYR A 87 -3.08 1.57 16.28
N ALA A 88 -3.87 0.81 17.08
CA ALA A 88 -4.41 1.26 18.35
C ALA A 88 -4.54 0.08 19.32
N TYR A 89 -4.50 0.37 20.62
CA TYR A 89 -4.63 -0.65 21.66
C TYR A 89 -5.99 -1.37 21.58
N GLU A 90 -7.06 -0.60 21.46
CA GLU A 90 -8.43 -1.12 21.38
C GLU A 90 -8.62 -2.05 20.18
N GLN A 91 -8.07 -1.67 19.03
CA GLN A 91 -8.11 -2.50 17.83
C GLN A 91 -7.30 -3.80 18.03
N ALA A 92 -6.14 -3.73 18.67
CA ALA A 92 -5.33 -4.90 18.97
C ALA A 92 -6.06 -5.85 19.94
N GLU A 93 -6.72 -5.32 20.97
CA GLU A 93 -7.54 -6.13 21.88
C GLU A 93 -8.71 -6.79 21.16
N GLU A 94 -9.42 -6.09 20.27
CA GLU A 94 -10.49 -6.67 19.45
C GLU A 94 -9.99 -7.87 18.65
N VAL A 95 -8.85 -7.74 17.96
CA VAL A 95 -8.25 -8.81 17.15
C VAL A 95 -7.83 -9.99 18.03
N ILE A 96 -7.16 -9.74 19.16
CA ILE A 96 -6.76 -10.79 20.13
C ILE A 96 -7.99 -11.57 20.61
N GLN A 97 -9.07 -10.86 20.95
CA GLN A 97 -10.29 -11.48 21.42
C GLN A 97 -11.01 -12.29 20.33
N GLU A 98 -11.00 -11.78 19.10
CA GLU A 98 -11.59 -12.48 17.96
C GLU A 98 -10.86 -13.81 17.68
N VAL A 99 -9.54 -13.77 17.61
CA VAL A 99 -8.72 -14.97 17.38
C VAL A 99 -8.91 -15.99 18.51
N ARG A 100 -8.89 -15.56 19.78
CA ARG A 100 -9.10 -16.43 20.94
C ARG A 100 -10.49 -17.08 20.96
N ARG A 101 -11.53 -16.37 20.54
CA ARG A 101 -12.92 -16.82 20.58
C ARG A 101 -13.38 -17.45 19.28
N ARG A 102 -12.54 -17.52 18.25
CA ARG A 102 -12.88 -17.93 16.87
C ARG A 102 -14.14 -17.22 16.35
N ARG A 103 -14.27 -15.93 16.63
CA ARG A 103 -15.40 -15.09 16.21
C ARG A 103 -14.90 -14.03 15.23
N ARG A 104 -15.63 -13.79 14.14
CA ARG A 104 -15.35 -12.76 13.14
C ARG A 104 -16.03 -11.44 13.56
N ARG A 105 -15.39 -10.63 14.40
CA ARG A 105 -15.92 -9.33 14.87
C ARG A 105 -15.03 -8.14 14.64
N ALA A 106 -13.73 -8.32 14.50
CA ALA A 106 -12.83 -7.21 14.23
C ALA A 106 -13.14 -6.61 12.86
N ARG A 107 -13.42 -5.31 12.85
CA ARG A 107 -13.75 -4.57 11.63
C ARG A 107 -12.55 -4.35 10.72
N PHE A 108 -11.36 -4.42 11.28
CA PHE A 108 -10.10 -4.17 10.58
C PHE A 108 -8.98 -5.03 11.16
N LYS A 109 -8.27 -5.75 10.29
CA LYS A 109 -7.10 -6.54 10.63
C LYS A 109 -5.85 -6.05 9.90
N GLY A 110 -5.98 -5.64 8.67
CA GLY A 110 -4.92 -5.11 7.82
C GLY A 110 -5.41 -4.90 6.40
N PRO A 111 -4.64 -4.15 5.60
CA PRO A 111 -4.89 -4.04 4.16
C PRO A 111 -4.35 -5.27 3.41
N ASP A 112 -4.89 -5.50 2.20
CA ASP A 112 -4.40 -6.58 1.34
C ASP A 112 -2.96 -6.33 0.87
N LEU A 113 -2.63 -5.07 0.55
CA LEU A 113 -1.27 -4.61 0.29
C LEU A 113 -1.07 -3.21 0.86
N PHE A 114 0.06 -3.01 1.54
CA PHE A 114 0.49 -1.68 1.95
C PHE A 114 2.00 -1.49 1.76
N LEU A 115 2.39 -0.24 1.60
CA LEU A 115 3.77 0.18 1.43
C LEU A 115 4.11 1.27 2.44
N VAL A 116 5.28 1.14 3.08
CA VAL A 116 5.86 2.14 3.99
C VAL A 116 7.24 2.50 3.50
N ARG A 117 7.53 3.79 3.39
CA ARG A 117 8.85 4.33 3.00
C ARG A 117 9.68 4.74 4.22
N GLY A 118 10.97 4.89 4.02
CA GLY A 118 11.91 5.32 5.05
C GLY A 118 12.11 4.26 6.14
N VAL A 119 12.01 2.98 5.81
CA VAL A 119 12.22 1.85 6.72
C VAL A 119 13.66 1.39 6.59
N GLU A 120 14.50 1.64 7.61
CA GLU A 120 15.94 1.36 7.54
C GLU A 120 16.27 -0.13 7.53
N ASP A 121 15.49 -0.96 8.23
CA ASP A 121 15.66 -2.41 8.36
C ASP A 121 14.56 -3.17 7.58
N ALA A 122 14.33 -2.80 6.33
CA ALA A 122 13.23 -3.30 5.52
C ALA A 122 13.29 -4.81 5.26
N ASP A 123 14.44 -5.43 5.34
CA ASP A 123 14.69 -6.87 5.22
C ASP A 123 14.39 -7.66 6.50
N ARG A 124 14.20 -6.99 7.65
CA ARG A 124 13.82 -7.65 8.90
C ARG A 124 12.48 -8.37 8.73
N PRO A 125 12.37 -9.65 9.08
CA PRO A 125 11.10 -10.37 9.07
C PRO A 125 10.09 -9.73 10.04
N ARG A 126 8.88 -9.48 9.54
CA ARG A 126 7.77 -8.92 10.33
C ARG A 126 6.56 -9.83 10.21
N PRO A 127 6.10 -10.44 11.31
CA PRO A 127 4.88 -11.25 11.31
C PRO A 127 3.60 -10.41 11.16
N TYR A 128 3.66 -9.16 11.58
CA TYR A 128 2.63 -8.12 11.48
C TYR A 128 3.29 -6.74 11.47
N TRP A 129 2.53 -5.71 11.11
CA TRP A 129 2.94 -4.32 11.24
C TRP A 129 2.25 -3.71 12.46
N ALA A 130 3.00 -3.37 13.51
CA ALA A 130 2.49 -2.65 14.67
C ALA A 130 3.09 -1.24 14.68
N VAL A 131 2.27 -0.23 14.42
CA VAL A 131 2.71 1.17 14.22
C VAL A 131 3.63 1.63 15.37
N TRP A 132 3.32 1.28 16.61
CA TRP A 132 4.15 1.65 17.77
C TRP A 132 5.48 0.88 17.89
N ARG A 133 5.66 -0.21 17.14
CA ARG A 133 6.95 -0.95 17.03
C ARG A 133 7.74 -0.55 15.79
N GLU A 134 7.16 0.23 14.91
CA GLU A 134 7.70 0.70 13.65
C GLU A 134 7.77 2.24 13.64
N GLU A 135 8.22 2.82 14.76
CA GLU A 135 8.48 4.26 14.93
C GLU A 135 7.28 5.17 14.64
N GLY A 136 6.07 4.69 14.85
CA GLY A 136 4.86 5.44 14.53
C GLY A 136 4.54 5.50 13.03
N ARG A 137 5.18 4.68 12.20
CA ARG A 137 5.02 4.73 10.73
C ARG A 137 3.73 4.07 10.30
N TYR A 138 2.90 4.84 9.64
CA TYR A 138 1.72 4.40 8.91
C TYR A 138 2.05 4.14 7.43
N PRO A 139 1.22 3.37 6.71
CA PRO A 139 1.39 3.20 5.27
C PRO A 139 1.38 4.50 4.48
N ASP A 140 2.30 4.63 3.50
CA ASP A 140 2.29 5.69 2.50
C ASP A 140 1.33 5.39 1.34
N LEU A 141 1.12 4.11 1.05
CA LEU A 141 0.21 3.64 0.01
C LEU A 141 -0.47 2.36 0.49
N ILE A 142 -1.77 2.26 0.22
CA ILE A 142 -2.58 1.07 0.47
C ILE A 142 -3.32 0.68 -0.81
N VAL A 143 -3.36 -0.63 -1.08
CA VAL A 143 -4.19 -1.20 -2.16
C VAL A 143 -5.05 -2.32 -1.58
N GLU A 144 -6.38 -2.22 -1.77
CA GLU A 144 -7.34 -3.28 -1.43
C GLU A 144 -7.77 -4.02 -2.70
N PHE A 145 -7.90 -5.32 -2.59
CA PHE A 145 -8.37 -6.20 -3.67
C PHE A 145 -9.77 -6.70 -3.30
N LEU A 146 -10.76 -6.12 -3.96
CA LEU A 146 -12.16 -6.29 -3.57
C LEU A 146 -12.63 -7.74 -3.74
N SER A 147 -13.40 -8.19 -2.76
CA SER A 147 -14.18 -9.42 -2.82
C SER A 147 -15.67 -9.11 -2.67
N PRO A 148 -16.58 -10.00 -3.09
CA PRO A 148 -18.00 -9.80 -2.88
C PRO A 148 -18.39 -9.57 -1.42
N SER A 149 -17.61 -10.11 -0.46
CA SER A 149 -17.89 -10.00 0.97
C SER A 149 -17.31 -8.73 1.61
N THR A 150 -16.24 -8.14 1.05
CA THR A 150 -15.52 -7.01 1.65
C THR A 150 -15.68 -5.70 0.91
N ALA A 151 -16.04 -5.72 -0.38
CA ALA A 151 -16.05 -4.55 -1.27
C ALA A 151 -16.74 -3.30 -0.68
N GLN A 152 -17.88 -3.46 -0.01
CA GLN A 152 -18.58 -2.32 0.62
C GLN A 152 -17.75 -1.74 1.77
N ASN A 153 -17.15 -2.58 2.61
CA ASN A 153 -16.33 -2.15 3.73
C ASN A 153 -15.06 -1.43 3.25
N ASP A 154 -14.41 -1.97 2.21
CA ASP A 154 -13.20 -1.40 1.62
C ASP A 154 -13.47 -0.03 0.99
N LYS A 155 -14.58 0.10 0.24
CA LYS A 155 -15.00 1.36 -0.41
C LYS A 155 -15.48 2.42 0.58
N THR A 156 -15.80 2.09 1.84
CA THR A 156 -16.37 3.01 2.83
C THR A 156 -15.54 3.10 4.12
N HIS A 157 -15.75 2.19 5.07
CA HIS A 157 -15.14 2.27 6.40
C HIS A 157 -13.61 2.23 6.38
N LYS A 158 -13.00 1.33 5.59
CA LYS A 158 -11.54 1.30 5.48
C LYS A 158 -11.01 2.57 4.81
N LYS A 159 -11.68 3.03 3.75
CA LYS A 159 -11.32 4.29 3.08
C LYS A 159 -11.34 5.47 4.05
N GLU A 160 -12.37 5.58 4.90
CA GLU A 160 -12.46 6.61 5.92
C GLU A 160 -11.35 6.47 6.97
N LEU A 161 -11.10 5.26 7.48
CA LEU A 161 -10.02 4.96 8.42
C LEU A 161 -8.65 5.37 7.86
N TYR A 162 -8.38 5.05 6.59
CA TYR A 162 -7.11 5.39 5.95
C TYR A 162 -6.94 6.90 5.73
N ALA A 163 -8.03 7.63 5.49
CA ALA A 163 -7.99 9.07 5.37
C ALA A 163 -7.83 9.78 6.72
N THR A 164 -8.62 9.41 7.73
CA THR A 164 -8.78 10.20 8.95
C THR A 164 -7.81 9.79 10.06
N VAL A 165 -7.51 8.49 10.18
CA VAL A 165 -6.64 7.95 11.23
C VAL A 165 -5.23 7.72 10.72
N PHE A 166 -5.07 6.97 9.63
CA PHE A 166 -3.74 6.66 9.09
C PHE A 166 -3.13 7.84 8.33
N ARG A 167 -3.97 8.70 7.76
CA ARG A 167 -3.57 9.78 6.85
C ARG A 167 -2.68 9.27 5.74
N THR A 168 -3.01 8.08 5.22
CA THR A 168 -2.28 7.45 4.13
C THR A 168 -2.36 8.32 2.87
N PRO A 169 -1.23 8.77 2.29
CA PRO A 169 -1.20 9.65 1.13
C PRO A 169 -2.00 9.14 -0.06
N GLU A 170 -1.93 7.83 -0.36
CA GLU A 170 -2.62 7.26 -1.50
C GLU A 170 -3.31 5.96 -1.15
N TYR A 171 -4.56 5.84 -1.59
CA TYR A 171 -5.40 4.67 -1.43
C TYR A 171 -5.95 4.22 -2.78
N PHE A 172 -5.79 2.93 -3.08
CA PHE A 172 -6.31 2.30 -4.29
C PHE A 172 -7.16 1.10 -3.93
N TRP A 173 -8.13 0.77 -4.79
CA TRP A 173 -8.78 -0.52 -4.75
C TRP A 173 -8.95 -1.08 -6.17
N TYR A 174 -8.88 -2.39 -6.29
CA TYR A 174 -9.05 -3.11 -7.53
C TYR A 174 -9.99 -4.29 -7.32
N ASP A 175 -10.98 -4.42 -8.20
CA ASP A 175 -11.87 -5.58 -8.24
C ASP A 175 -11.36 -6.57 -9.31
N PRO A 176 -10.80 -7.72 -8.92
CA PRO A 176 -10.25 -8.68 -9.88
C PRO A 176 -11.32 -9.44 -10.67
N PHE A 177 -12.61 -9.29 -10.33
CA PHE A 177 -13.73 -9.93 -11.04
C PHE A 177 -14.33 -9.00 -12.08
N THR A 178 -14.60 -7.75 -11.74
CA THR A 178 -15.14 -6.73 -12.65
C THR A 178 -14.06 -5.97 -13.39
N GLN A 179 -12.82 -6.01 -12.92
CA GLN A 179 -11.67 -5.23 -13.38
C GLN A 179 -11.84 -3.71 -13.14
N GLU A 180 -12.79 -3.32 -12.30
CA GLU A 180 -12.90 -1.95 -11.84
C GLU A 180 -11.69 -1.57 -10.99
N PHE A 181 -11.17 -0.38 -11.24
CA PHE A 181 -10.01 0.14 -10.53
C PHE A 181 -10.22 1.61 -10.22
N ALA A 182 -9.93 2.03 -9.00
CA ALA A 182 -9.95 3.42 -8.59
C ALA A 182 -8.79 3.74 -7.64
N GLY A 183 -8.35 4.99 -7.69
CA GLY A 183 -7.32 5.51 -6.80
C GLY A 183 -7.74 6.86 -6.22
N PHE A 184 -7.20 7.16 -5.06
CA PHE A 184 -7.53 8.35 -4.30
C PHE A 184 -6.27 8.92 -3.66
N ARG A 185 -6.18 10.24 -3.64
CA ARG A 185 -5.12 10.99 -2.97
C ARG A 185 -5.69 11.73 -1.77
N LEU A 186 -4.95 11.73 -0.68
CA LEU A 186 -5.33 12.38 0.54
C LEU A 186 -5.31 13.90 0.38
N ALA A 187 -6.43 14.54 0.73
CA ALA A 187 -6.59 15.98 0.85
C ALA A 187 -6.90 16.36 2.29
N MET A 188 -6.47 17.56 2.71
CA MET A 188 -6.59 17.98 4.11
C MET A 188 -7.72 18.98 4.34
N PHE A 189 -8.23 19.64 3.33
CA PHE A 189 -9.15 20.74 3.51
C PHE A 189 -10.55 20.42 2.94
N PRO A 190 -11.67 20.68 3.66
CA PRO A 190 -11.77 21.20 5.02
C PRO A 190 -11.37 20.21 6.12
N ASP A 191 -11.49 18.90 5.87
CA ASP A 191 -11.12 17.81 6.75
C ASP A 191 -10.31 16.77 5.96
N TRP A 192 -9.63 15.85 6.62
CA TRP A 192 -8.91 14.75 5.98
C TRP A 192 -9.89 13.87 5.19
N HIS A 193 -9.74 13.84 3.87
CA HIS A 193 -10.58 13.06 2.97
C HIS A 193 -9.80 12.62 1.73
N TYR A 194 -10.37 11.70 0.97
CA TYR A 194 -9.79 11.24 -0.29
C TYR A 194 -10.47 11.87 -1.49
N GLU A 195 -9.67 12.49 -2.35
CA GLU A 195 -10.07 12.93 -3.68
C GLU A 195 -9.70 11.87 -4.74
N PRO A 196 -10.56 11.63 -5.74
CA PRO A 196 -10.26 10.66 -6.78
C PRO A 196 -9.08 11.10 -7.66
N ILE A 197 -8.20 10.17 -7.98
CA ILE A 197 -7.14 10.36 -8.97
C ILE A 197 -7.76 10.15 -10.35
N ALA A 198 -7.65 11.15 -11.23
CA ALA A 198 -8.13 11.04 -12.60
C ALA A 198 -7.25 10.08 -13.41
N PRO A 199 -7.83 9.13 -14.16
CA PRO A 199 -7.08 8.26 -15.03
C PRO A 199 -6.53 9.04 -16.25
N ASN A 200 -5.40 8.59 -16.80
CA ASN A 200 -4.91 9.05 -18.08
C ASN A 200 -5.72 8.42 -19.25
N GLU A 201 -5.32 8.70 -20.50
CA GLU A 201 -5.98 8.18 -21.70
C GLU A 201 -6.01 6.64 -21.80
N GLN A 202 -5.05 5.96 -21.15
CA GLN A 202 -4.96 4.51 -21.07
C GLN A 202 -5.79 3.92 -19.91
N GLY A 203 -6.40 4.76 -19.08
CA GLY A 203 -7.11 4.34 -17.87
C GLY A 203 -6.19 4.05 -16.67
N TRP A 204 -4.91 4.46 -16.72
CA TRP A 204 -3.97 4.27 -15.63
C TRP A 204 -3.99 5.43 -14.65
N LEU A 205 -3.69 5.15 -13.38
CA LEU A 205 -3.69 6.13 -12.29
C LEU A 205 -2.26 6.44 -11.85
N TRP A 206 -1.90 7.71 -11.85
CA TRP A 206 -0.58 8.15 -11.38
C TRP A 206 -0.47 8.10 -9.87
N SER A 207 0.51 7.34 -9.37
CA SER A 207 0.91 7.33 -7.97
C SER A 207 2.14 8.22 -7.76
N GLU A 208 2.00 9.25 -6.94
CA GLU A 208 3.13 10.10 -6.53
C GLU A 208 4.05 9.37 -5.55
N VAL A 209 3.47 8.49 -4.73
CA VAL A 209 4.22 7.65 -3.79
C VAL A 209 5.18 6.73 -4.53
N LEU A 210 4.72 6.10 -5.60
CA LEU A 210 5.53 5.19 -6.41
C LEU A 210 6.40 5.92 -7.46
N GLY A 211 5.96 7.07 -7.95
CA GLY A 211 6.53 7.73 -9.13
C GLY A 211 6.25 6.92 -10.41
N ALA A 212 5.10 6.28 -10.50
CA ALA A 212 4.71 5.38 -11.58
C ALA A 212 3.19 5.36 -11.75
N TYR A 213 2.72 4.93 -12.92
CA TYR A 213 1.31 4.62 -13.13
C TYR A 213 0.99 3.22 -12.61
N ILE A 214 -0.17 3.08 -11.98
CA ILE A 214 -0.79 1.80 -11.70
C ILE A 214 -1.89 1.60 -12.73
N GLY A 215 -1.91 0.45 -13.40
CA GLY A 215 -2.90 0.16 -14.44
C GLY A 215 -3.08 -1.32 -14.68
N THR A 216 -4.14 -1.68 -15.41
CA THR A 216 -4.39 -3.07 -15.78
C THR A 216 -3.53 -3.49 -16.97
N TRP A 217 -3.12 -4.73 -16.97
CA TRP A 217 -2.39 -5.39 -18.06
C TRP A 217 -2.93 -6.80 -18.27
N GLN A 218 -3.28 -7.13 -19.50
CA GLN A 218 -3.71 -8.48 -19.85
C GLN A 218 -2.55 -9.27 -20.44
N GLY A 219 -2.28 -10.43 -19.84
CA GLY A 219 -1.20 -11.29 -20.33
C GLY A 219 -0.96 -12.49 -19.43
N LYS A 220 0.02 -13.29 -19.83
CA LYS A 220 0.37 -14.53 -19.15
C LYS A 220 1.58 -14.32 -18.22
N LEU A 221 1.37 -14.52 -16.91
CA LEU A 221 2.42 -14.53 -15.90
C LEU A 221 2.32 -15.83 -15.08
N TYR A 222 3.44 -16.44 -14.78
CA TYR A 222 3.52 -17.67 -13.97
C TYR A 222 2.52 -18.76 -14.40
N GLY A 223 2.38 -18.93 -15.74
CA GLY A 223 1.49 -19.92 -16.33
C GLY A 223 0.00 -19.52 -16.42
N ARG A 224 -0.39 -18.33 -15.93
CA ARG A 224 -1.78 -17.85 -15.88
C ARG A 224 -2.00 -16.68 -16.79
N GLU A 225 -3.02 -16.78 -17.62
CA GLU A 225 -3.46 -15.69 -18.50
C GLU A 225 -4.69 -15.02 -17.91
N GLN A 226 -4.53 -13.77 -17.52
CA GLN A 226 -5.60 -12.94 -16.94
C GLN A 226 -5.24 -11.46 -16.98
N THR A 227 -6.15 -10.62 -16.49
CA THR A 227 -5.87 -9.19 -16.26
C THR A 227 -5.21 -9.03 -14.89
N TRP A 228 -4.06 -8.38 -14.89
CA TRP A 228 -3.24 -8.09 -13.71
C TRP A 228 -3.22 -6.60 -13.43
N LEU A 229 -3.04 -6.22 -12.18
CA LEU A 229 -2.69 -4.87 -11.80
C LEU A 229 -1.15 -4.75 -11.85
N ARG A 230 -0.64 -3.84 -12.68
CA ARG A 230 0.79 -3.69 -12.98
C ARG A 230 1.22 -2.23 -12.86
N LEU A 231 2.54 -2.02 -12.87
CA LEU A 231 3.14 -0.69 -12.95
C LEU A 231 3.62 -0.37 -14.36
N TYR A 232 3.52 0.91 -14.68
CA TYR A 232 4.13 1.52 -15.86
C TYR A 232 4.97 2.72 -15.38
N ASP A 233 6.16 2.89 -15.95
CA ASP A 233 7.02 4.02 -15.63
C ASP A 233 6.41 5.37 -16.08
N ALA A 234 7.12 6.46 -15.80
CA ALA A 234 6.67 7.80 -16.19
C ALA A 234 6.52 7.99 -17.70
N GLU A 235 7.26 7.23 -18.49
CA GLU A 235 7.22 7.21 -19.95
C GLU A 235 6.12 6.30 -20.51
N GLY A 236 5.43 5.55 -19.63
CA GLY A 236 4.35 4.64 -20.02
C GLY A 236 4.81 3.24 -20.42
N ASN A 237 6.07 2.87 -20.15
CA ASN A 237 6.54 1.52 -20.40
C ASN A 237 6.15 0.59 -19.25
N LEU A 238 5.73 -0.63 -19.58
CA LEU A 238 5.45 -1.65 -18.58
C LEU A 238 6.71 -1.98 -17.78
N VAL A 239 6.63 -1.91 -16.46
CA VAL A 239 7.71 -2.36 -15.57
C VAL A 239 7.78 -3.88 -15.61
N LEU A 240 8.81 -4.41 -16.28
CA LEU A 240 8.99 -5.84 -16.49
C LEU A 240 9.42 -6.55 -15.21
N LEU A 241 8.78 -7.68 -14.93
CA LEU A 241 9.17 -8.59 -13.85
C LEU A 241 10.41 -9.41 -14.22
N GLY A 242 11.06 -10.04 -13.25
CA GLY A 242 12.24 -10.86 -13.48
C GLY A 242 12.01 -11.97 -14.52
N GLU A 243 10.88 -12.68 -14.45
CA GLU A 243 10.52 -13.72 -15.44
C GLU A 243 10.40 -13.16 -16.86
N GLU A 244 9.80 -11.98 -17.02
CA GLU A 244 9.64 -11.34 -18.33
C GLU A 244 10.99 -10.87 -18.89
N ARG A 245 11.83 -10.25 -18.04
CA ARG A 245 13.20 -9.85 -18.40
C ARG A 245 14.05 -11.04 -18.83
N GLU A 246 13.98 -12.16 -18.11
CA GLU A 246 14.69 -13.39 -18.46
C GLU A 246 14.18 -13.97 -19.77
N ALA A 247 12.87 -14.00 -20.00
CA ALA A 247 12.30 -14.51 -21.26
C ALA A 247 12.76 -13.69 -22.47
N ILE A 248 12.77 -12.35 -22.34
CA ILE A 248 13.29 -11.45 -23.37
C ILE A 248 14.78 -11.68 -23.62
N ALA A 249 15.58 -11.77 -22.55
CA ALA A 249 17.01 -11.99 -22.66
C ALA A 249 17.33 -13.35 -23.34
N ARG A 250 16.61 -14.42 -22.99
CA ARG A 250 16.75 -15.73 -23.64
C ARG A 250 16.40 -15.67 -25.12
N ALA A 251 15.31 -15.00 -25.48
CA ALA A 251 14.92 -14.84 -26.88
C ALA A 251 15.95 -14.05 -27.68
N GLN A 252 16.50 -12.98 -27.12
CA GLN A 252 17.57 -12.18 -27.75
C GLN A 252 18.84 -12.99 -27.93
N ALA A 253 19.26 -13.75 -26.92
CA ALA A 253 20.45 -14.61 -26.99
C ALA A 253 20.29 -15.68 -28.06
N GLU A 254 19.14 -16.35 -28.17
CA GLU A 254 18.86 -17.35 -29.19
C GLU A 254 18.85 -16.72 -30.59
N GLN A 255 18.26 -15.54 -30.75
CA GLN A 255 18.27 -14.82 -32.02
C GLN A 255 19.70 -14.40 -32.42
N ALA A 256 20.53 -13.95 -31.47
CA ALA A 256 21.94 -13.62 -31.72
C ALA A 256 22.72 -14.84 -32.14
N ARG A 257 22.50 -15.99 -31.48
CA ARG A 257 23.13 -17.29 -31.88
C ARG A 257 22.76 -17.68 -33.30
N GLN A 258 21.48 -17.64 -33.65
CA GLN A 258 21.02 -17.98 -35.00
C GLN A 258 21.62 -17.07 -36.07
N ARG A 259 21.75 -15.75 -35.78
CA ARG A 259 22.42 -14.81 -36.69
C ARG A 259 23.90 -15.11 -36.85
N ALA A 260 24.59 -15.45 -35.76
CA ALA A 260 26.01 -15.83 -35.81
C ALA A 260 26.23 -17.10 -36.64
N GLU A 261 25.43 -18.16 -36.40
CA GLU A 261 25.50 -19.41 -37.17
C GLU A 261 25.16 -19.19 -38.67
N ALA A 262 24.24 -18.30 -38.99
CA ALA A 262 23.93 -17.96 -40.38
C ALA A 262 25.09 -17.19 -41.04
N ALA A 263 25.72 -16.27 -40.32
CA ALA A 263 26.88 -15.53 -40.81
C ALA A 263 28.08 -16.45 -41.06
N GLU A 264 28.36 -17.37 -40.14
CA GLU A 264 29.45 -18.37 -40.31
C GLU A 264 29.23 -19.27 -41.53
N ARG A 265 27.99 -19.77 -41.72
CA ARG A 265 27.63 -20.53 -42.92
C ARG A 265 27.86 -19.71 -44.18
N ARG A 266 27.49 -18.43 -44.20
CA ARG A 266 27.66 -17.55 -45.34
C ARG A 266 29.15 -17.30 -45.64
N VAL A 267 29.97 -17.11 -44.62
CA VAL A 267 31.44 -16.99 -44.76
C VAL A 267 32.00 -18.26 -45.37
N ALA A 268 31.66 -19.45 -44.88
CA ALA A 268 32.13 -20.72 -45.42
C ALA A 268 31.70 -20.93 -46.89
N GLU A 269 30.47 -20.55 -47.26
CA GLU A 269 29.99 -20.59 -48.66
C GLU A 269 30.84 -19.69 -49.57
N LEU A 270 31.09 -18.44 -49.14
CA LEU A 270 31.89 -17.47 -49.89
C LEU A 270 33.35 -17.91 -50.01
N GLU A 271 33.93 -18.47 -48.98
CA GLU A 271 35.30 -19.04 -49.03
C GLU A 271 35.38 -20.22 -50.00
N ALA A 272 34.39 -21.11 -50.00
CA ALA A 272 34.30 -22.21 -50.93
C ALA A 272 34.17 -21.74 -52.40
N GLU A 273 33.33 -20.70 -52.63
CA GLU A 273 33.17 -20.08 -53.95
C GLU A 273 34.49 -19.42 -54.43
N LEU A 274 35.14 -18.63 -53.55
CA LEU A 274 36.45 -18.04 -53.82
C LEU A 274 37.51 -19.08 -54.16
N LYS A 275 37.53 -20.23 -53.46
CA LYS A 275 38.47 -21.33 -53.73
C LYS A 275 38.20 -21.95 -55.11
N ARG A 276 36.91 -22.10 -55.50
CA ARG A 276 36.57 -22.58 -56.86
C ARG A 276 37.03 -21.61 -57.94
N LEU A 277 36.85 -20.30 -57.74
CA LEU A 277 37.24 -19.27 -58.72
C LEU A 277 38.78 -19.12 -58.86
N ARG A 278 39.53 -19.42 -57.78
CA ARG A 278 41.01 -19.35 -57.80
C ARG A 278 41.70 -20.64 -58.30
N GLY A 279 41.04 -21.78 -58.37
CA GLY A 279 41.57 -23.07 -58.75
C GLY A 279 41.18 -23.52 -60.15
N GLY A 280 40.47 -22.72 -60.95
CA GLY A 280 40.29 -22.87 -62.41
C GLY A 280 41.14 -21.84 -63.12
#